data_cb4ac3f61280dd2c6f70e0e0091ba356
#
_entry.id   cb4ac3f61280dd2c6f70e0e0091ba356
#
_cell.length_a   1.000
_cell.length_b   1.000
_cell.length_c   1.000
_cell.angle_alpha   90.00
_cell.angle_beta   90.00
_cell.angle_gamma   90.00
#
_symmetry.space_group_name_H-M   'P 1'
#
loop_
_entity.id
_entity.type
_entity.pdbx_description
1 polymer ?
#
loop_
_entity_poly.entity_id
_entity_poly.type
_entity_poly.pdbx_seq_one_letter_code
_entity_poly.pdbx_strand_id
1 'polypeptide(L)'
;MLAQQLHWARTEERDLEDLEVEQEVLTGLDLSRLEYTRVRFHKCRFERCDFSKAAFYEAVFDGCDFSNCNFLDSLWNKCRVTGCKGDGGKWIGSRWKDCVVEDSSFRYGNFSKSLWSRSRLVGCDLREAAMTEARVAGMEPHRTSFQGVDFFRTSLKGVDLSDCQIQGITVSESLQELRGMRINPGQAVDLIPLLGVQML
;
A
#
# COMPACT_ATOMS: atom_id res chain seq x y z
N MET A 1 17.07 -11.90 17.67
CA MET A 1 16.09 -11.71 18.78
C MET A 1 14.66 -11.96 18.27
N LEU A 2 14.23 -11.33 17.19
CA LEU A 2 12.86 -11.53 16.63
C LEU A 2 12.57 -12.99 16.23
N ALA A 3 13.50 -13.72 15.64
CA ALA A 3 13.30 -15.12 15.25
C ALA A 3 12.90 -16.04 16.43
N GLN A 4 13.42 -15.81 17.63
CA GLN A 4 13.03 -16.55 18.83
C GLN A 4 11.64 -16.15 19.32
N GLN A 5 11.29 -14.85 19.25
CA GLN A 5 9.96 -14.35 19.60
C GLN A 5 8.90 -14.86 18.64
N LEU A 6 9.23 -14.93 17.34
CA LEU A 6 8.36 -15.51 16.31
C LEU A 6 8.13 -17.01 16.52
N HIS A 7 9.18 -17.76 16.84
CA HIS A 7 9.03 -19.18 17.17
C HIS A 7 8.11 -19.37 18.37
N TRP A 8 8.30 -18.57 19.40
CA TRP A 8 7.51 -18.62 20.62
C TRP A 8 6.04 -18.19 20.40
N ALA A 9 5.82 -17.10 19.64
CA ALA A 9 4.48 -16.67 19.27
C ALA A 9 3.69 -17.75 18.53
N ARG A 10 4.35 -18.52 17.66
CA ARG A 10 3.71 -19.62 16.92
C ARG A 10 3.45 -20.85 17.75
N THR A 11 4.35 -21.19 18.68
CA THR A 11 4.19 -22.41 19.52
C THR A 11 3.19 -22.23 20.62
N GLU A 12 3.02 -20.98 21.13
CA GLU A 12 2.12 -20.67 22.22
C GLU A 12 0.86 -19.91 21.81
N GLU A 13 0.63 -19.74 20.49
CA GLU A 13 -0.51 -18.99 19.93
C GLU A 13 -0.64 -17.58 20.53
N ARG A 14 0.49 -16.89 20.74
CA ARG A 14 0.52 -15.55 21.32
C ARG A 14 0.78 -14.47 20.27
N ASP A 15 0.17 -13.32 20.49
CA ASP A 15 0.39 -12.14 19.69
C ASP A 15 1.75 -11.51 20.00
N LEU A 16 2.28 -10.77 19.03
CA LEU A 16 3.51 -9.99 19.19
C LEU A 16 3.12 -8.57 19.61
N GLU A 17 3.37 -8.25 20.88
CA GLU A 17 2.99 -6.96 21.44
C GLU A 17 4.18 -6.17 21.96
N ASP A 18 4.11 -4.84 21.81
CA ASP A 18 5.05 -3.86 22.39
C ASP A 18 6.53 -4.17 22.08
N LEU A 19 6.81 -4.63 20.84
CA LEU A 19 8.15 -4.98 20.41
C LEU A 19 8.82 -3.86 19.64
N GLU A 20 10.10 -3.67 19.87
CA GLU A 20 10.97 -2.84 19.05
C GLU A 20 12.01 -3.72 18.33
N VAL A 21 12.08 -3.59 17.02
CA VAL A 21 12.98 -4.33 16.14
C VAL A 21 13.76 -3.33 15.31
N GLU A 22 15.06 -3.29 15.48
CA GLU A 22 15.91 -2.30 14.82
C GLU A 22 16.99 -2.96 13.98
N GLN A 23 17.14 -2.48 12.74
CA GLN A 23 18.24 -2.80 11.83
C GLN A 23 18.45 -4.31 11.60
N GLU A 24 17.41 -5.12 11.76
CA GLU A 24 17.49 -6.55 11.48
C GLU A 24 17.25 -6.85 9.99
N VAL A 25 17.98 -7.85 9.49
CA VAL A 25 17.74 -8.44 8.17
C VAL A 25 17.07 -9.79 8.37
N LEU A 26 15.85 -9.90 7.89
CA LEU A 26 14.98 -11.07 8.07
C LEU A 26 14.75 -11.69 6.69
N THR A 27 15.20 -12.94 6.50
CA THR A 27 15.15 -13.58 5.19
C THR A 27 14.33 -14.86 5.20
N GLY A 28 13.38 -14.95 4.26
CA GLY A 28 12.59 -16.16 4.01
C GLY A 28 11.72 -16.61 5.16
N LEU A 29 11.35 -15.69 6.07
CA LEU A 29 10.54 -16.03 7.23
C LEU A 29 9.06 -16.10 6.87
N ASP A 30 8.40 -17.10 7.43
CA ASP A 30 6.96 -17.16 7.48
C ASP A 30 6.47 -16.33 8.67
N LEU A 31 5.94 -15.14 8.40
CA LEU A 31 5.41 -14.16 9.33
C LEU A 31 3.88 -14.05 9.19
N SER A 32 3.27 -15.02 8.51
CA SER A 32 1.86 -15.03 8.16
C SER A 32 0.96 -15.30 9.38
N ARG A 33 -0.28 -14.79 9.33
CA ARG A 33 -1.34 -15.06 10.31
C ARG A 33 -1.00 -14.67 11.77
N LEU A 34 0.06 -13.91 11.98
CA LEU A 34 0.41 -13.37 13.29
C LEU A 34 -0.24 -12.00 13.49
N GLU A 35 -0.53 -11.68 14.72
CA GLU A 35 -0.97 -10.37 15.13
C GLU A 35 0.20 -9.57 15.71
N TYR A 36 0.32 -8.33 15.25
CA TYR A 36 1.38 -7.41 15.62
C TYR A 36 0.74 -6.16 16.21
N THR A 37 0.71 -6.04 17.52
CA THR A 37 0.11 -4.91 18.22
C THR A 37 1.18 -4.00 18.82
N ARG A 38 1.17 -2.71 18.44
CA ARG A 38 2.16 -1.70 18.88
C ARG A 38 3.62 -2.10 18.64
N VAL A 39 3.85 -2.86 17.57
CA VAL A 39 5.22 -3.27 17.18
C VAL A 39 5.87 -2.15 16.35
N ARG A 40 7.13 -1.87 16.62
CA ARG A 40 7.93 -0.89 15.89
C ARG A 40 9.07 -1.59 15.15
N PHE A 41 9.09 -1.42 13.84
CA PHE A 41 10.19 -1.83 12.98
C PHE A 41 10.93 -0.58 12.50
N HIS A 42 12.21 -0.46 12.87
CA HIS A 42 13.05 0.65 12.44
C HIS A 42 14.22 0.16 11.60
N LYS A 43 14.31 0.64 10.36
CA LYS A 43 15.37 0.29 9.39
C LYS A 43 15.60 -1.22 9.20
N CYS A 44 14.52 -2.00 9.32
CA CYS A 44 14.57 -3.45 9.10
C CYS A 44 14.46 -3.77 7.60
N ARG A 45 15.08 -4.87 7.21
CA ARG A 45 15.00 -5.39 5.85
C ARG A 45 14.39 -6.78 5.85
N PHE A 46 13.28 -6.92 5.15
CA PHE A 46 12.55 -8.20 4.98
C PHE A 46 12.79 -8.72 3.56
N GLU A 47 13.47 -9.83 3.43
CA GLU A 47 13.77 -10.44 2.15
C GLU A 47 12.94 -11.71 1.94
N ARG A 48 12.04 -11.70 0.97
CA ARG A 48 11.19 -12.85 0.64
C ARG A 48 10.38 -13.37 1.84
N CYS A 49 9.96 -12.47 2.72
CA CYS A 49 9.14 -12.81 3.87
C CYS A 49 7.66 -12.91 3.48
N ASP A 50 6.94 -13.77 4.17
CA ASP A 50 5.50 -13.95 4.00
C ASP A 50 4.73 -13.39 5.19
N PHE A 51 3.99 -12.29 4.99
CA PHE A 51 3.09 -11.65 5.93
C PHE A 51 1.61 -11.88 5.54
N SER A 52 1.31 -12.91 4.75
CA SER A 52 -0.06 -13.15 4.32
C SER A 52 -0.98 -13.37 5.52
N LYS A 53 -2.14 -12.69 5.50
CA LYS A 53 -3.13 -12.71 6.59
C LYS A 53 -2.60 -12.23 7.95
N ALA A 54 -1.45 -11.58 7.99
CA ALA A 54 -0.98 -10.91 9.19
C ALA A 54 -1.87 -9.71 9.53
N ALA A 55 -2.04 -9.43 10.81
CA ALA A 55 -2.77 -8.28 11.30
C ALA A 55 -1.84 -7.33 12.06
N PHE A 56 -1.84 -6.06 11.66
CA PHE A 56 -1.03 -5.01 12.26
C PHE A 56 -1.96 -3.99 12.92
N TYR A 57 -1.84 -3.81 14.22
CA TYR A 57 -2.56 -2.83 15.01
C TYR A 57 -1.60 -1.83 15.64
N GLU A 58 -1.78 -0.55 15.32
CA GLU A 58 -0.95 0.53 15.85
C GLU A 58 0.57 0.31 15.62
N ALA A 59 0.89 -0.48 14.58
CA ALA A 59 2.27 -0.80 14.24
C ALA A 59 2.94 0.36 13.49
N VAL A 60 4.24 0.51 13.70
CA VAL A 60 5.07 1.53 13.05
C VAL A 60 6.18 0.86 12.24
N PHE A 61 6.26 1.23 10.97
CA PHE A 61 7.37 0.87 10.08
C PHE A 61 8.08 2.15 9.67
N ASP A 62 9.33 2.28 10.06
CA ASP A 62 10.14 3.45 9.75
C ASP A 62 11.44 3.05 9.04
N GLY A 63 11.62 3.56 7.81
CA GLY A 63 12.80 3.29 6.99
C GLY A 63 13.00 1.82 6.63
N CYS A 64 11.94 1.01 6.62
CA CYS A 64 12.02 -0.43 6.35
C CYS A 64 12.00 -0.74 4.85
N ASP A 65 12.66 -1.85 4.46
CA ASP A 65 12.55 -2.43 3.13
C ASP A 65 11.86 -3.80 3.21
N PHE A 66 10.67 -3.89 2.63
CA PHE A 66 9.89 -5.13 2.48
C PHE A 66 9.51 -5.37 1.01
N SER A 67 10.41 -4.97 0.10
CA SER A 67 10.22 -5.19 -1.34
C SER A 67 10.04 -6.67 -1.67
N ASN A 68 9.12 -6.97 -2.59
CA ASN A 68 8.76 -8.31 -3.02
C ASN A 68 8.25 -9.25 -1.91
N CYS A 69 7.90 -8.71 -0.73
CA CYS A 69 7.24 -9.49 0.32
C CYS A 69 5.76 -9.73 0.02
N ASN A 70 5.21 -10.76 0.66
CA ASN A 70 3.82 -11.17 0.50
C ASN A 70 2.97 -10.66 1.67
N PHE A 71 1.99 -9.78 1.39
CA PHE A 71 1.03 -9.23 2.33
C PHE A 71 -0.43 -9.55 1.91
N LEU A 72 -0.63 -10.68 1.23
CA LEU A 72 -1.95 -11.12 0.80
C LEU A 72 -2.93 -11.15 1.97
N ASP A 73 -4.11 -10.52 1.82
CA ASP A 73 -5.19 -10.46 2.82
C ASP A 73 -4.77 -9.91 4.19
N SER A 74 -3.67 -9.15 4.27
CA SER A 74 -3.22 -8.54 5.52
C SER A 74 -4.14 -7.41 6.00
N LEU A 75 -4.16 -7.19 7.31
CA LEU A 75 -4.92 -6.12 7.96
C LEU A 75 -3.99 -5.08 8.57
N TRP A 76 -4.23 -3.81 8.26
CA TRP A 76 -3.48 -2.66 8.75
C TRP A 76 -4.47 -1.69 9.42
N ASN A 77 -4.37 -1.55 10.72
CA ASN A 77 -5.29 -0.70 11.49
C ASN A 77 -4.49 0.29 12.35
N LYS A 78 -4.68 1.58 12.12
CA LYS A 78 -3.98 2.69 12.79
C LYS A 78 -2.46 2.60 12.67
N CYS A 79 -1.96 2.04 11.57
CA CYS A 79 -0.53 1.89 11.34
C CYS A 79 0.09 3.14 10.74
N ARG A 80 1.38 3.34 11.02
CA ARG A 80 2.21 4.35 10.36
C ARG A 80 3.33 3.67 9.58
N VAL A 81 3.48 4.08 8.31
CA VAL A 81 4.55 3.59 7.42
C VAL A 81 5.27 4.82 6.86
N THR A 82 6.53 5.02 7.22
CA THR A 82 7.28 6.23 6.85
C THR A 82 8.63 5.87 6.24
N GLY A 83 8.97 6.46 5.10
CA GLY A 83 10.26 6.28 4.44
C GLY A 83 10.55 4.82 4.04
N CYS A 84 9.51 4.03 3.83
CA CYS A 84 9.64 2.60 3.57
C CYS A 84 9.69 2.28 2.08
N LYS A 85 10.18 1.09 1.76
CA LYS A 85 10.22 0.53 0.42
C LYS A 85 9.49 -0.81 0.38
N GLY A 86 8.43 -0.88 -0.43
CA GLY A 86 7.60 -2.06 -0.64
C GLY A 86 7.40 -2.39 -2.12
N ASP A 87 8.40 -2.05 -2.95
CA ASP A 87 8.33 -2.23 -4.41
C ASP A 87 8.10 -3.71 -4.77
N GLY A 88 7.21 -3.96 -5.73
CA GLY A 88 6.87 -5.31 -6.18
C GLY A 88 6.16 -6.19 -5.15
N GLY A 89 5.78 -5.64 -4.00
CA GLY A 89 5.08 -6.37 -2.94
C GLY A 89 3.67 -6.82 -3.36
N LYS A 90 3.18 -7.90 -2.76
CA LYS A 90 1.84 -8.46 -3.01
C LYS A 90 0.89 -8.03 -1.89
N TRP A 91 0.06 -7.02 -2.15
CA TRP A 91 -0.89 -6.42 -1.21
C TRP A 91 -2.34 -6.77 -1.57
N ILE A 92 -2.55 -7.84 -2.31
CA ILE A 92 -3.86 -8.26 -2.80
C ILE A 92 -4.80 -8.51 -1.63
N GLY A 93 -6.01 -7.93 -1.66
CA GLY A 93 -7.00 -8.09 -0.60
C GLY A 93 -6.65 -7.43 0.73
N SER A 94 -5.53 -6.70 0.82
CA SER A 94 -5.12 -6.02 2.05
C SER A 94 -6.14 -4.95 2.47
N ARG A 95 -6.25 -4.71 3.77
CA ARG A 95 -7.18 -3.74 4.35
C ARG A 95 -6.42 -2.70 5.15
N TRP A 96 -6.57 -1.44 4.74
CA TRP A 96 -5.91 -0.28 5.34
C TRP A 96 -6.95 0.61 5.98
N LYS A 97 -6.95 0.68 7.30
CA LYS A 97 -7.91 1.47 8.07
C LYS A 97 -7.20 2.41 9.04
N ASP A 98 -7.55 3.69 8.97
CA ASP A 98 -6.99 4.73 9.84
C ASP A 98 -5.44 4.80 9.77
N CYS A 99 -4.85 4.46 8.62
CA CYS A 99 -3.40 4.40 8.43
C CYS A 99 -2.84 5.69 7.85
N VAL A 100 -1.57 5.95 8.14
CA VAL A 100 -0.79 7.04 7.55
C VAL A 100 0.45 6.44 6.88
N VAL A 101 0.60 6.71 5.58
CA VAL A 101 1.73 6.26 4.77
C VAL A 101 2.42 7.49 4.22
N GLU A 102 3.69 7.70 4.55
CA GLU A 102 4.44 8.89 4.19
C GLU A 102 5.77 8.55 3.52
N ASP A 103 6.13 9.31 2.50
CA ASP A 103 7.43 9.28 1.81
C ASP A 103 7.92 7.86 1.47
N SER A 104 6.99 6.99 1.07
CA SER A 104 7.24 5.56 0.87
C SER A 104 7.01 5.13 -0.57
N SER A 105 7.77 4.12 -1.02
CA SER A 105 7.69 3.58 -2.38
C SER A 105 7.01 2.22 -2.40
N PHE A 106 6.05 2.07 -3.33
CA PHE A 106 5.32 0.84 -3.61
C PHE A 106 5.19 0.59 -5.12
N ARG A 107 6.22 0.96 -5.87
CA ARG A 107 6.23 0.77 -7.33
C ARG A 107 6.03 -0.68 -7.70
N TYR A 108 5.27 -0.93 -8.76
CA TYR A 108 4.96 -2.28 -9.23
C TYR A 108 4.25 -3.15 -8.18
N GLY A 109 3.75 -2.56 -7.09
CA GLY A 109 3.01 -3.27 -6.04
C GLY A 109 1.63 -3.71 -6.52
N ASN A 110 1.17 -4.85 -6.07
CA ASN A 110 -0.16 -5.34 -6.41
C ASN A 110 -1.14 -5.14 -5.25
N PHE A 111 -1.97 -4.11 -5.35
CA PHE A 111 -3.03 -3.75 -4.41
C PHE A 111 -4.43 -4.14 -4.91
N SER A 112 -4.53 -5.09 -5.85
CA SER A 112 -5.83 -5.54 -6.36
C SER A 112 -6.74 -5.98 -5.22
N LYS A 113 -8.02 -5.61 -5.29
CA LYS A 113 -9.04 -5.92 -4.27
C LYS A 113 -8.74 -5.37 -2.87
N SER A 114 -7.78 -4.47 -2.74
CA SER A 114 -7.50 -3.83 -1.45
C SER A 114 -8.63 -2.88 -1.03
N LEU A 115 -8.72 -2.65 0.28
CA LEU A 115 -9.71 -1.76 0.88
C LEU A 115 -9.01 -0.66 1.67
N TRP A 116 -9.24 0.60 1.29
CA TRP A 116 -8.71 1.78 1.96
C TRP A 116 -9.81 2.55 2.65
N SER A 117 -9.68 2.79 3.92
CA SER A 117 -10.66 3.48 4.75
C SER A 117 -9.97 4.48 5.68
N ARG A 118 -10.30 5.76 5.54
CA ARG A 118 -9.72 6.85 6.35
C ARG A 118 -8.20 6.78 6.44
N SER A 119 -7.54 6.52 5.30
CA SER A 119 -6.10 6.35 5.25
C SER A 119 -5.46 7.40 4.33
N ARG A 120 -4.37 7.98 4.80
CA ARG A 120 -3.64 9.04 4.10
C ARG A 120 -2.37 8.51 3.47
N LEU A 121 -2.12 8.91 2.23
CA LEU A 121 -0.88 8.67 1.52
C LEU A 121 -0.24 10.02 1.20
N VAL A 122 0.94 10.30 1.71
CA VAL A 122 1.60 11.60 1.51
C VAL A 122 3.00 11.41 0.93
N GLY A 123 3.26 11.98 -0.24
CA GLY A 123 4.58 11.88 -0.88
C GLY A 123 4.95 10.46 -1.30
N CYS A 124 3.98 9.59 -1.55
CA CYS A 124 4.22 8.19 -1.88
C CYS A 124 4.44 7.98 -3.39
N ASP A 125 5.17 6.92 -3.74
CA ASP A 125 5.40 6.49 -5.12
C ASP A 125 4.70 5.14 -5.37
N LEU A 126 3.58 5.18 -6.10
CA LEU A 126 2.83 3.98 -6.52
C LEU A 126 2.94 3.73 -8.03
N ARG A 127 3.97 4.25 -8.69
CA ARG A 127 4.12 4.09 -10.14
C ARG A 127 4.03 2.63 -10.56
N GLU A 128 3.28 2.38 -11.65
CA GLU A 128 3.08 1.05 -12.24
C GLU A 128 2.46 0.03 -11.27
N ALA A 129 1.81 0.47 -10.20
CA ALA A 129 1.12 -0.44 -9.29
C ALA A 129 -0.22 -0.89 -9.89
N ALA A 130 -0.67 -2.09 -9.50
CA ALA A 130 -2.01 -2.56 -9.81
C ALA A 130 -2.94 -2.26 -8.63
N MET A 131 -4.03 -1.54 -8.90
CA MET A 131 -5.11 -1.26 -7.94
C MET A 131 -6.46 -1.71 -8.51
N THR A 132 -6.48 -2.84 -9.21
CA THR A 132 -7.68 -3.36 -9.87
C THR A 132 -8.71 -3.84 -8.85
N GLU A 133 -9.99 -3.55 -9.07
CA GLU A 133 -11.10 -3.92 -8.18
C GLU A 133 -10.92 -3.44 -6.73
N ALA A 134 -10.09 -2.44 -6.50
CA ALA A 134 -9.85 -1.89 -5.16
C ALA A 134 -11.01 -0.97 -4.72
N ARG A 135 -11.13 -0.75 -3.41
CA ARG A 135 -12.06 0.20 -2.81
C ARG A 135 -11.28 1.32 -2.14
N VAL A 136 -11.22 2.46 -2.80
CA VAL A 136 -10.35 3.58 -2.42
C VAL A 136 -11.11 4.83 -1.93
N ALA A 137 -12.43 4.74 -1.75
CA ALA A 137 -13.25 5.91 -1.38
C ALA A 137 -12.85 6.60 -0.05
N GLY A 138 -12.12 5.90 0.81
CA GLY A 138 -11.59 6.45 2.06
C GLY A 138 -10.08 6.68 2.03
N MET A 139 -9.47 6.70 0.84
CA MET A 139 -8.07 7.03 0.64
C MET A 139 -7.93 8.55 0.42
N GLU A 140 -7.00 9.17 1.11
CA GLU A 140 -6.68 10.59 1.01
C GLU A 140 -5.23 10.76 0.52
N PRO A 141 -5.00 10.73 -0.79
CA PRO A 141 -3.66 10.89 -1.34
C PRO A 141 -3.28 12.36 -1.47
N HIS A 142 -2.02 12.67 -1.16
CA HIS A 142 -1.41 13.98 -1.31
C HIS A 142 -0.01 13.86 -1.88
N ARG A 143 0.33 14.67 -2.89
CA ARG A 143 1.66 14.69 -3.53
C ARG A 143 2.20 13.29 -3.86
N THR A 144 1.29 12.39 -4.21
CA THR A 144 1.55 10.99 -4.47
C THR A 144 1.59 10.71 -5.97
N SER A 145 2.50 9.85 -6.42
CA SER A 145 2.58 9.46 -7.81
C SER A 145 1.77 8.19 -8.07
N PHE A 146 0.79 8.31 -8.95
CA PHE A 146 0.00 7.21 -9.52
C PHE A 146 0.30 7.00 -11.00
N GLN A 147 1.45 7.43 -11.50
CA GLN A 147 1.81 7.27 -12.92
C GLN A 147 1.78 5.80 -13.31
N GLY A 148 1.09 5.48 -14.41
CA GLY A 148 0.97 4.11 -14.91
C GLY A 148 0.15 3.15 -14.04
N VAL A 149 -0.54 3.64 -13.01
CA VAL A 149 -1.36 2.77 -12.13
C VAL A 149 -2.56 2.24 -12.88
N ASP A 150 -2.81 0.93 -12.70
CA ASP A 150 -4.02 0.28 -13.22
C ASP A 150 -5.17 0.36 -12.19
N PHE A 151 -6.19 1.19 -12.51
CA PHE A 151 -7.42 1.35 -11.74
C PHE A 151 -8.60 0.57 -12.35
N PHE A 152 -8.37 -0.45 -13.15
CA PHE A 152 -9.46 -1.22 -13.75
C PHE A 152 -10.50 -1.65 -12.70
N ARG A 153 -11.77 -1.30 -12.91
CA ARG A 153 -12.88 -1.53 -11.99
C ARG A 153 -12.72 -0.93 -10.59
N THR A 154 -11.94 0.12 -10.44
CA THR A 154 -11.72 0.83 -9.16
C THR A 154 -12.34 2.22 -9.25
N SER A 155 -13.43 2.44 -8.56
CA SER A 155 -14.10 3.76 -8.55
C SER A 155 -13.26 4.80 -7.80
N LEU A 156 -12.89 5.88 -8.49
CA LEU A 156 -12.21 7.05 -7.95
C LEU A 156 -13.17 8.14 -7.46
N LYS A 157 -14.47 7.82 -7.36
CA LYS A 157 -15.49 8.77 -6.94
C LYS A 157 -15.15 9.38 -5.57
N GLY A 158 -15.05 10.72 -5.55
CA GLY A 158 -14.75 11.49 -4.35
C GLY A 158 -13.26 11.54 -3.98
N VAL A 159 -12.39 10.76 -4.62
CA VAL A 159 -10.94 10.84 -4.42
C VAL A 159 -10.41 12.13 -5.05
N ASP A 160 -9.62 12.87 -4.28
CA ASP A 160 -8.95 14.07 -4.75
C ASP A 160 -7.51 13.76 -5.15
N LEU A 161 -7.25 13.85 -6.45
CA LEU A 161 -5.93 13.63 -7.04
C LEU A 161 -5.29 14.92 -7.55
N SER A 162 -5.84 16.09 -7.18
CA SER A 162 -5.47 17.38 -7.78
C SER A 162 -4.02 17.81 -7.55
N ASP A 163 -3.36 17.29 -6.51
CA ASP A 163 -1.93 17.50 -6.22
C ASP A 163 -1.05 16.26 -6.48
N CYS A 164 -1.63 15.23 -7.13
CA CYS A 164 -0.99 13.96 -7.44
C CYS A 164 -0.54 13.89 -8.91
N GLN A 165 0.27 12.90 -9.26
CA GLN A 165 0.66 12.61 -10.64
C GLN A 165 -0.16 11.43 -11.15
N ILE A 166 -0.85 11.60 -12.29
CA ILE A 166 -1.80 10.61 -12.83
C ILE A 166 -1.52 10.22 -14.29
N GLN A 167 -0.36 10.60 -14.85
CA GLN A 167 -0.02 10.28 -16.22
C GLN A 167 -0.06 8.78 -16.47
N GLY A 168 -0.66 8.37 -17.58
CA GLY A 168 -0.63 6.98 -18.04
C GLY A 168 -1.44 6.00 -17.17
N ILE A 169 -2.33 6.48 -16.28
CA ILE A 169 -3.25 5.57 -15.58
C ILE A 169 -4.08 4.76 -16.58
N THR A 170 -4.46 3.55 -16.20
CA THR A 170 -5.36 2.70 -16.99
C THR A 170 -6.67 2.45 -16.26
N VAL A 171 -7.75 2.38 -17.02
CA VAL A 171 -9.13 2.17 -16.55
C VAL A 171 -9.88 1.32 -17.59
N SER A 172 -11.11 0.94 -17.30
CA SER A 172 -11.95 0.25 -18.30
C SER A 172 -12.34 1.17 -19.47
N GLU A 173 -12.68 0.59 -20.62
CA GLU A 173 -13.16 1.33 -21.78
C GLU A 173 -14.39 2.21 -21.49
N SER A 174 -15.15 1.86 -20.48
CA SER A 174 -16.35 2.62 -20.07
C SER A 174 -16.02 3.90 -19.32
N LEU A 175 -14.78 4.10 -18.86
CA LEU A 175 -14.28 5.23 -18.05
C LEU A 175 -15.10 5.49 -16.78
N GLN A 176 -15.84 4.50 -16.29
CA GLN A 176 -16.71 4.67 -15.12
C GLN A 176 -15.89 4.94 -13.85
N GLU A 177 -14.68 4.46 -13.78
CA GLU A 177 -13.74 4.65 -12.68
C GLU A 177 -13.48 6.14 -12.40
N LEU A 178 -13.45 6.97 -13.46
CA LEU A 178 -13.11 8.39 -13.37
C LEU A 178 -14.29 9.27 -12.89
N ARG A 179 -15.50 8.75 -12.84
CA ARG A 179 -16.69 9.54 -12.50
C ARG A 179 -16.63 10.07 -11.08
N GLY A 180 -16.63 11.41 -10.95
CA GLY A 180 -16.60 12.08 -9.66
C GLY A 180 -15.22 12.11 -8.98
N MET A 181 -14.16 11.73 -9.69
CA MET A 181 -12.77 12.01 -9.32
C MET A 181 -12.52 13.52 -9.39
N ARG A 182 -11.68 14.04 -8.51
CA ARG A 182 -11.26 15.44 -8.53
C ARG A 182 -9.83 15.56 -9.00
N ILE A 183 -9.59 16.45 -9.94
CA ILE A 183 -8.28 16.75 -10.54
C ILE A 183 -8.10 18.25 -10.69
N ASN A 184 -6.89 18.71 -10.91
CA ASN A 184 -6.63 20.08 -11.34
C ASN A 184 -6.76 20.21 -12.87
N PRO A 185 -6.93 21.44 -13.41
CA PRO A 185 -7.11 21.65 -14.86
C PRO A 185 -5.95 21.13 -15.71
N GLY A 186 -4.70 21.19 -15.22
CA GLY A 186 -3.53 20.70 -15.94
C GLY A 186 -3.53 19.19 -16.16
N GLN A 187 -4.11 18.43 -15.23
CA GLN A 187 -4.21 16.98 -15.33
C GLN A 187 -5.25 16.50 -16.35
N ALA A 188 -6.12 17.38 -16.86
CA ALA A 188 -7.08 16.99 -17.92
C ALA A 188 -6.36 16.45 -19.17
N VAL A 189 -5.17 16.98 -19.47
CA VAL A 189 -4.33 16.52 -20.58
C VAL A 189 -3.91 15.06 -20.41
N ASP A 190 -3.65 14.62 -19.19
CA ASP A 190 -3.22 13.26 -18.87
C ASP A 190 -4.34 12.22 -19.13
N LEU A 191 -5.59 12.67 -19.16
CA LEU A 191 -6.76 11.81 -19.37
C LEU A 191 -7.19 11.73 -20.87
N ILE A 192 -6.71 12.62 -21.72
CA ILE A 192 -7.08 12.65 -23.15
C ILE A 192 -6.76 11.31 -23.85
N PRO A 193 -5.60 10.67 -23.61
CA PRO A 193 -5.31 9.39 -24.25
C PRO A 193 -6.33 8.28 -23.95
N LEU A 194 -6.98 8.32 -22.78
CA LEU A 194 -8.01 7.36 -22.40
C LEU A 194 -9.26 7.46 -23.28
N LEU A 195 -9.47 8.60 -23.94
CA LEU A 195 -10.57 8.82 -24.91
C LEU A 195 -10.19 8.36 -26.33
N GLY A 196 -9.02 7.77 -26.52
CA GLY A 196 -8.50 7.38 -27.85
C GLY A 196 -8.02 8.57 -28.69
N VAL A 197 -7.88 9.75 -28.11
CA VAL A 197 -7.40 10.97 -28.79
C VAL A 197 -5.88 11.02 -28.77
N GLN A 198 -5.27 11.27 -29.92
CA GLN A 198 -3.84 11.53 -30.04
C GLN A 198 -3.60 13.04 -30.00
N MET A 199 -2.69 13.48 -29.15
CA MET A 199 -2.19 14.85 -29.14
C MET A 199 -0.96 14.95 -30.03
N LEU A 200 -0.91 15.98 -30.86
CA LEU A 200 0.18 16.27 -31.79
C LEU A 200 1.15 17.29 -31.17
#